data_d9a3649200c33e54897c6c39d93329a4
#
_entry.id   d9a3649200c33e54897c6c39d93329a4
#
_cell.length_a   1.000
_cell.length_b   1.000
_cell.length_c   1.000
_cell.angle_alpha   90.00
_cell.angle_beta   90.00
_cell.angle_gamma   90.00
#
_symmetry.space_group_name_H-M   'P 1'
#
loop_
_entity.id
_entity.type
_entity.pdbx_description
1 polymer ?
#
loop_
_entity_poly.entity_id
_entity_poly.type
_entity_poly.pdbx_seq_one_letter_code
_entity_poly.pdbx_strand_id
1 'polypeptide(L)'
;MLFGDIETALAAVTSTRSRLAKVDALAALLRDLEPDEIAPAVGLLTASPRQGRLGVGWRTLSARGGSHAADSTLTIGEVDEAFSRLVEIGGAGSAAARTVLLDDLASHATASEWQLLVRIMTGELRTGALEGVLQDAIARAAERDGAAVRRAAMLSGDLGETAVIALTGSVDDLTAVGLVVGRGVQPMLASTAATVAEALDAAGRASVEYKLDGARVQVHRHGDEVRVFTRTLADVTHRVPEIVEVARSLPVDDVILDGETLSLDGDGAPRPFQDTMARFGAETAREIALRPWFFDILHVDGRDLIDEPLEARLAELQRVAGEYRIPALLTDDAGDADAFARAALDAGHEGVMVKGLDAPYAAGRRGKSWLKVKPVHTFDLVVLGVERGSGRRAEWLSNLHLGARDPEGTFGDPGGFVMVGKTFKGLTDELLRWQTAHFADRATGEVPGGIRVVPDTVVEIAIDGVQRSVRYPGGIALRFARVKAYRPDKPAVEADTISTLRAMLPGGGAGADAEEPTGDRGGAATSADERTTR
;
A
#
# COMPACT_ATOMS: atom_id res chain seq x y z
N MET A 1 -16.45 -29.76 3.08
CA MET A 1 -16.42 -29.40 1.64
C MET A 1 -15.02 -29.66 1.08
N LEU A 2 -14.90 -30.01 -0.22
CA LEU A 2 -13.59 -30.21 -0.87
C LEU A 2 -12.95 -28.86 -1.24
N PHE A 3 -11.62 -28.81 -1.25
CA PHE A 3 -10.88 -27.63 -1.71
C PHE A 3 -11.08 -27.36 -3.23
N GLY A 4 -11.33 -28.42 -4.01
CA GLY A 4 -11.71 -28.31 -5.42
C GLY A 4 -13.00 -27.52 -5.68
N ASP A 5 -13.91 -27.42 -4.70
CA ASP A 5 -15.10 -26.57 -4.80
C ASP A 5 -14.74 -25.09 -4.74
N ILE A 6 -13.72 -24.71 -3.94
CA ILE A 6 -13.13 -23.36 -3.92
C ILE A 6 -12.51 -23.03 -5.29
N GLU A 7 -11.75 -23.99 -5.87
CA GLU A 7 -11.17 -23.82 -7.21
C GLU A 7 -12.27 -23.57 -8.26
N THR A 8 -13.33 -24.38 -8.24
CA THR A 8 -14.47 -24.27 -9.16
C THR A 8 -15.15 -22.92 -9.02
N ALA A 9 -15.41 -22.45 -7.80
CA ALA A 9 -16.02 -21.13 -7.58
C ALA A 9 -15.12 -19.98 -8.06
N LEU A 10 -13.81 -20.04 -7.81
CA LEU A 10 -12.85 -19.04 -8.32
C LEU A 10 -12.74 -19.07 -9.86
N ALA A 11 -12.81 -20.23 -10.50
CA ALA A 11 -12.86 -20.36 -11.94
C ALA A 11 -14.12 -19.69 -12.51
N ALA A 12 -15.28 -19.91 -11.90
CA ALA A 12 -16.53 -19.26 -12.27
C ALA A 12 -16.44 -17.73 -12.14
N VAL A 13 -15.86 -17.22 -11.05
CA VAL A 13 -15.63 -15.78 -10.83
C VAL A 13 -14.71 -15.17 -11.89
N THR A 14 -13.68 -15.88 -12.32
CA THR A 14 -12.71 -15.37 -13.31
C THR A 14 -13.23 -15.45 -14.75
N SER A 15 -14.11 -16.38 -15.04
CA SER A 15 -14.69 -16.59 -16.39
C SER A 15 -15.69 -15.50 -16.81
N THR A 16 -16.23 -14.71 -15.87
CA THR A 16 -17.26 -13.72 -16.16
C THR A 16 -16.85 -12.29 -15.80
N ARG A 17 -17.38 -11.30 -16.53
CA ARG A 17 -17.30 -9.87 -16.18
C ARG A 17 -18.51 -9.38 -15.38
N SER A 18 -19.58 -10.18 -15.31
CA SER A 18 -20.81 -9.84 -14.60
C SER A 18 -20.58 -9.91 -13.08
N ARG A 19 -20.71 -8.77 -12.37
CA ARG A 19 -20.64 -8.74 -10.90
C ARG A 19 -21.70 -9.65 -10.28
N LEU A 20 -22.91 -9.65 -10.83
CA LEU A 20 -24.01 -10.46 -10.33
C LEU A 20 -23.71 -11.97 -10.42
N ALA A 21 -23.21 -12.43 -11.58
CA ALA A 21 -22.83 -13.83 -11.76
C ALA A 21 -21.69 -14.26 -10.80
N LYS A 22 -20.75 -13.37 -10.51
CA LYS A 22 -19.71 -13.62 -9.50
C LYS A 22 -20.28 -13.79 -8.10
N VAL A 23 -21.19 -12.89 -7.72
CA VAL A 23 -21.90 -12.94 -6.43
C VAL A 23 -22.70 -14.24 -6.32
N ASP A 24 -23.41 -14.64 -7.37
CA ASP A 24 -24.21 -15.87 -7.39
C ASP A 24 -23.36 -17.13 -7.20
N ALA A 25 -22.21 -17.21 -7.90
CA ALA A 25 -21.31 -18.36 -7.79
C ALA A 25 -20.73 -18.50 -6.38
N LEU A 26 -20.28 -17.38 -5.77
CA LEU A 26 -19.73 -17.38 -4.41
C LEU A 26 -20.83 -17.63 -3.37
N ALA A 27 -22.04 -17.07 -3.55
CA ALA A 27 -23.15 -17.29 -2.64
C ALA A 27 -23.63 -18.75 -2.64
N ALA A 28 -23.57 -19.44 -3.79
CA ALA A 28 -23.89 -20.86 -3.87
C ALA A 28 -22.88 -21.67 -3.03
N LEU A 29 -21.57 -21.45 -3.22
CA LEU A 29 -20.52 -22.09 -2.42
C LEU A 29 -20.73 -21.87 -0.92
N LEU A 30 -20.98 -20.60 -0.50
CA LEU A 30 -21.11 -20.24 0.92
C LEU A 30 -22.31 -20.91 1.62
N ARG A 31 -23.39 -21.23 0.89
CA ARG A 31 -24.57 -21.91 1.48
C ARG A 31 -24.30 -23.37 1.79
N ASP A 32 -23.37 -23.99 1.07
CA ASP A 32 -23.06 -25.41 1.17
C ASP A 32 -21.96 -25.69 2.20
N LEU A 33 -21.38 -24.65 2.83
CA LEU A 33 -20.34 -24.77 3.86
C LEU A 33 -20.92 -25.15 5.21
N GLU A 34 -20.22 -26.04 5.93
CA GLU A 34 -20.48 -26.26 7.34
C GLU A 34 -19.95 -25.06 8.17
N PRO A 35 -20.50 -24.79 9.37
CA PRO A 35 -20.16 -23.62 10.17
C PRO A 35 -18.64 -23.43 10.43
N ASP A 36 -17.91 -24.50 10.64
CA ASP A 36 -16.46 -24.52 10.89
C ASP A 36 -15.62 -24.31 9.62
N GLU A 37 -16.20 -24.52 8.44
CA GLU A 37 -15.57 -24.31 7.15
C GLU A 37 -15.68 -22.86 6.65
N ILE A 38 -16.63 -22.06 7.16
CA ILE A 38 -16.95 -20.73 6.63
C ILE A 38 -15.74 -19.78 6.71
N ALA A 39 -15.16 -19.61 7.90
CA ALA A 39 -14.03 -18.70 8.06
C ALA A 39 -12.78 -19.15 7.27
N PRO A 40 -12.39 -20.45 7.29
CA PRO A 40 -11.35 -20.96 6.41
C PRO A 40 -11.61 -20.68 4.92
N ALA A 41 -12.80 -21.00 4.42
CA ALA A 41 -13.16 -20.79 3.01
C ALA A 41 -13.05 -19.31 2.59
N VAL A 42 -13.53 -18.38 3.42
CA VAL A 42 -13.41 -16.92 3.19
C VAL A 42 -11.93 -16.51 3.13
N GLY A 43 -11.09 -17.03 4.01
CA GLY A 43 -9.64 -16.80 4.00
C GLY A 43 -8.97 -17.31 2.73
N LEU A 44 -9.35 -18.49 2.25
CA LEU A 44 -8.85 -19.06 1.00
C LEU A 44 -9.31 -18.26 -0.23
N LEU A 45 -10.58 -17.87 -0.29
CA LEU A 45 -11.15 -17.06 -1.37
C LEU A 45 -10.50 -15.67 -1.48
N THR A 46 -10.04 -15.09 -0.38
CA THR A 46 -9.41 -13.77 -0.34
C THR A 46 -7.88 -13.80 -0.40
N ALA A 47 -7.27 -14.98 -0.43
CA ALA A 47 -5.82 -15.19 -0.20
C ALA A 47 -5.31 -14.51 1.07
N SER A 48 -6.14 -14.49 2.08
CA SER A 48 -5.86 -13.99 3.42
C SER A 48 -6.22 -15.07 4.45
N PRO A 49 -5.42 -16.14 4.52
CA PRO A 49 -5.67 -17.22 5.47
C PRO A 49 -5.78 -16.67 6.91
N ARG A 50 -6.67 -17.25 7.73
CA ARG A 50 -6.88 -16.80 9.12
C ARG A 50 -5.63 -16.86 9.98
N GLN A 51 -4.64 -17.69 9.58
CA GLN A 51 -3.33 -17.79 10.22
C GLN A 51 -2.38 -16.62 9.86
N GLY A 52 -2.76 -15.73 8.94
CA GLY A 52 -1.95 -14.62 8.50
C GLY A 52 -0.78 -15.05 7.60
N ARG A 53 0.44 -14.58 7.88
CA ARG A 53 1.62 -14.92 7.08
C ARG A 53 2.11 -16.32 7.37
N LEU A 54 2.07 -17.21 6.38
CA LEU A 54 2.48 -18.61 6.50
C LEU A 54 4.01 -18.83 6.51
N GLY A 55 4.81 -17.78 6.29
CA GLY A 55 6.27 -17.86 6.34
C GLY A 55 6.91 -18.69 5.22
N VAL A 56 6.21 -18.90 4.10
CA VAL A 56 6.70 -19.61 2.91
C VAL A 56 6.85 -18.68 1.72
N GLY A 57 7.95 -18.80 0.99
CA GLY A 57 8.22 -17.95 -0.18
C GLY A 57 8.10 -18.71 -1.49
N TRP A 58 7.94 -17.98 -2.59
CA TRP A 58 7.84 -18.52 -3.95
C TRP A 58 8.90 -19.58 -4.27
N ARG A 59 10.18 -19.35 -3.92
CA ARG A 59 11.26 -20.30 -4.18
C ARG A 59 11.03 -21.66 -3.52
N THR A 60 10.48 -21.66 -2.30
CA THR A 60 10.17 -22.90 -1.58
C THR A 60 9.02 -23.64 -2.23
N LEU A 61 8.01 -22.93 -2.71
CA LEU A 61 6.79 -23.48 -3.29
C LEU A 61 7.00 -23.96 -4.74
N SER A 62 7.69 -23.17 -5.57
CA SER A 62 7.93 -23.49 -6.98
C SER A 62 8.87 -24.69 -7.21
N ALA A 63 9.71 -25.00 -6.23
CA ALA A 63 10.57 -26.19 -6.29
C ALA A 63 9.81 -27.52 -6.03
N ARG A 64 8.49 -27.45 -5.73
CA ARG A 64 7.65 -28.60 -5.38
C ARG A 64 6.64 -28.85 -6.48
N GLY A 65 6.98 -29.71 -7.38
CA GLY A 65 6.17 -30.16 -8.51
C GLY A 65 6.17 -31.68 -8.64
N GLY A 66 6.17 -32.37 -7.49
CA GLY A 66 6.25 -33.84 -7.43
C GLY A 66 4.94 -34.52 -7.83
N SER A 67 4.64 -35.65 -7.20
CA SER A 67 3.39 -36.39 -7.41
C SER A 67 2.21 -35.59 -6.85
N HIS A 68 1.17 -35.43 -7.64
CA HIS A 68 -0.11 -34.86 -7.24
C HIS A 68 -1.20 -35.93 -7.26
N ALA A 69 -2.25 -35.74 -6.48
CA ALA A 69 -3.42 -36.60 -6.52
C ALA A 69 -4.10 -36.56 -7.91
N ALA A 70 -4.67 -37.68 -8.33
CA ALA A 70 -5.43 -37.74 -9.58
C ALA A 70 -6.81 -37.08 -9.44
N ASP A 71 -7.43 -37.27 -8.27
CA ASP A 71 -8.76 -36.77 -7.95
C ASP A 71 -8.71 -35.77 -6.79
N SER A 72 -9.64 -34.82 -6.76
CA SER A 72 -9.79 -33.87 -5.64
C SER A 72 -10.36 -34.61 -4.43
N THR A 73 -9.56 -34.73 -3.39
CA THR A 73 -9.94 -35.35 -2.10
C THR A 73 -9.60 -34.45 -0.91
N LEU A 74 -8.77 -33.41 -1.14
CA LEU A 74 -8.33 -32.49 -0.12
C LEU A 74 -9.52 -31.62 0.35
N THR A 75 -9.76 -31.56 1.64
CA THR A 75 -10.83 -30.76 2.25
C THR A 75 -10.34 -29.36 2.64
N ILE A 76 -11.27 -28.42 2.80
CA ILE A 76 -11.00 -27.07 3.32
C ILE A 76 -10.37 -27.16 4.72
N GLY A 77 -10.88 -28.06 5.57
CA GLY A 77 -10.37 -28.26 6.93
C GLY A 77 -8.91 -28.74 6.96
N GLU A 78 -8.54 -29.70 6.08
CA GLU A 78 -7.16 -30.19 5.97
C GLU A 78 -6.19 -29.11 5.49
N VAL A 79 -6.61 -28.24 4.56
CA VAL A 79 -5.83 -27.07 4.13
C VAL A 79 -5.63 -26.10 5.28
N ASP A 80 -6.68 -25.80 6.03
CA ASP A 80 -6.63 -24.88 7.16
C ASP A 80 -5.75 -25.40 8.29
N GLU A 81 -5.82 -26.70 8.59
CA GLU A 81 -4.94 -27.36 9.56
C GLU A 81 -3.48 -27.33 9.10
N ALA A 82 -3.20 -27.62 7.83
CA ALA A 82 -1.86 -27.52 7.27
C ALA A 82 -1.29 -26.11 7.39
N PHE A 83 -2.09 -25.07 7.15
CA PHE A 83 -1.69 -23.67 7.32
C PHE A 83 -1.42 -23.34 8.79
N SER A 84 -2.22 -23.84 9.71
CA SER A 84 -1.99 -23.67 11.15
C SER A 84 -0.67 -24.28 11.58
N ARG A 85 -0.39 -25.52 11.15
CA ARG A 85 0.89 -26.20 11.41
C ARG A 85 2.08 -25.48 10.79
N LEU A 86 1.93 -24.87 9.59
CA LEU A 86 3.01 -24.09 8.94
C LEU A 86 3.45 -22.90 9.78
N VAL A 87 2.51 -22.21 10.43
CA VAL A 87 2.80 -21.05 11.28
C VAL A 87 3.48 -21.45 12.58
N GLU A 88 3.12 -22.59 13.15
CA GLU A 88 3.69 -23.11 14.39
C GLU A 88 5.14 -23.60 14.22
N ILE A 89 5.55 -23.99 13.00
CA ILE A 89 6.90 -24.48 12.75
C ILE A 89 7.91 -23.34 12.89
N GLY A 90 8.75 -23.39 13.95
CA GLY A 90 9.82 -22.43 14.23
C GLY A 90 11.10 -23.11 14.75
N GLY A 91 12.17 -22.33 14.90
CA GLY A 91 13.44 -22.80 15.47
C GLY A 91 14.33 -23.62 14.54
N ALA A 92 15.31 -24.31 15.11
CA ALA A 92 16.27 -25.15 14.37
C ALA A 92 15.55 -26.33 13.68
N GLY A 93 15.83 -26.56 12.39
CA GLY A 93 15.17 -27.62 11.59
C GLY A 93 13.83 -27.20 10.97
N SER A 94 13.34 -26.02 11.21
CA SER A 94 12.05 -25.53 10.69
C SER A 94 11.93 -25.59 9.16
N ALA A 95 13.03 -25.36 8.43
CA ALA A 95 13.02 -25.46 6.97
C ALA A 95 12.70 -26.89 6.48
N ALA A 96 13.28 -27.89 7.10
CA ALA A 96 13.02 -29.30 6.76
C ALA A 96 11.59 -29.72 7.14
N ALA A 97 11.12 -29.34 8.34
CA ALA A 97 9.76 -29.64 8.80
C ALA A 97 8.69 -28.98 7.89
N ARG A 98 8.88 -27.72 7.49
CA ARG A 98 8.01 -27.04 6.51
C ARG A 98 8.04 -27.73 5.16
N THR A 99 9.22 -28.24 4.74
CA THR A 99 9.37 -29.00 3.51
C THR A 99 8.48 -30.23 3.52
N VAL A 100 8.57 -31.05 4.57
CA VAL A 100 7.78 -32.28 4.70
C VAL A 100 6.28 -31.98 4.66
N LEU A 101 5.84 -30.99 5.41
CA LEU A 101 4.41 -30.59 5.44
C LEU A 101 3.90 -30.11 4.08
N LEU A 102 4.71 -29.33 3.35
CA LEU A 102 4.33 -28.84 2.02
C LEU A 102 4.34 -29.96 0.97
N ASP A 103 5.26 -30.92 1.06
CA ASP A 103 5.30 -32.08 0.17
C ASP A 103 4.09 -33.00 0.42
N ASP A 104 3.72 -33.18 1.69
CA ASP A 104 2.52 -33.92 2.07
C ASP A 104 1.25 -33.25 1.51
N LEU A 105 1.08 -31.95 1.73
CA LEU A 105 -0.05 -31.18 1.19
C LEU A 105 -0.10 -31.23 -0.35
N ALA A 106 1.06 -31.10 -1.03
CA ALA A 106 1.14 -31.18 -2.49
C ALA A 106 0.76 -32.57 -3.02
N SER A 107 1.06 -33.64 -2.28
CA SER A 107 0.74 -35.01 -2.69
C SER A 107 -0.77 -35.33 -2.59
N HIS A 108 -1.50 -34.65 -1.71
CA HIS A 108 -2.95 -34.80 -1.53
C HIS A 108 -3.76 -33.85 -2.44
N ALA A 109 -3.12 -32.80 -2.97
CA ALA A 109 -3.74 -31.88 -3.91
C ALA A 109 -3.60 -32.35 -5.36
N THR A 110 -4.59 -32.09 -6.21
CA THR A 110 -4.41 -32.19 -7.65
C THR A 110 -3.43 -31.11 -8.14
N ALA A 111 -2.94 -31.23 -9.38
CA ALA A 111 -1.99 -30.26 -9.93
C ALA A 111 -2.60 -28.83 -9.99
N SER A 112 -3.89 -28.70 -10.28
CA SER A 112 -4.59 -27.41 -10.31
C SER A 112 -4.82 -26.85 -8.92
N GLU A 113 -5.23 -27.68 -7.97
CA GLU A 113 -5.38 -27.30 -6.56
C GLU A 113 -4.05 -26.83 -5.96
N TRP A 114 -2.94 -27.53 -6.25
CA TRP A 114 -1.62 -27.11 -5.80
C TRP A 114 -1.24 -25.73 -6.37
N GLN A 115 -1.48 -25.47 -7.65
CA GLN A 115 -1.26 -24.15 -8.24
C GLN A 115 -2.10 -23.07 -7.56
N LEU A 116 -3.35 -23.37 -7.20
CA LEU A 116 -4.21 -22.46 -6.47
C LEU A 116 -3.67 -22.21 -5.05
N LEU A 117 -3.27 -23.26 -4.32
CA LEU A 117 -2.65 -23.15 -2.99
C LEU A 117 -1.39 -22.29 -3.02
N VAL A 118 -0.51 -22.46 -4.00
CA VAL A 118 0.67 -21.60 -4.19
C VAL A 118 0.28 -20.13 -4.34
N ARG A 119 -0.75 -19.83 -5.15
CA ARG A 119 -1.24 -18.45 -5.34
C ARG A 119 -1.86 -17.88 -4.06
N ILE A 120 -2.56 -18.70 -3.27
CA ILE A 120 -3.11 -18.29 -1.97
C ILE A 120 -1.97 -18.01 -1.00
N MET A 121 -1.01 -18.92 -0.84
CA MET A 121 0.13 -18.79 0.08
C MET A 121 1.05 -17.61 -0.26
N THR A 122 1.12 -17.21 -1.53
CA THR A 122 1.91 -16.05 -2.00
C THR A 122 1.11 -14.74 -2.04
N GLY A 123 -0.20 -14.78 -1.77
CA GLY A 123 -1.08 -13.60 -1.86
C GLY A 123 -1.32 -13.13 -3.31
N GLU A 124 -1.14 -13.99 -4.30
CA GLU A 124 -1.21 -13.64 -5.73
C GLU A 124 -2.56 -13.97 -6.40
N LEU A 125 -3.64 -14.09 -5.65
CA LEU A 125 -4.99 -14.23 -6.19
C LEU A 125 -5.43 -12.91 -6.86
N ARG A 126 -5.16 -12.79 -8.17
CA ARG A 126 -5.52 -11.61 -8.98
C ARG A 126 -6.96 -11.72 -9.50
N THR A 127 -7.93 -11.79 -8.62
CA THR A 127 -9.35 -11.87 -8.98
C THR A 127 -10.04 -10.50 -9.07
N GLY A 128 -9.32 -9.39 -8.81
CA GLY A 128 -9.77 -8.00 -8.91
C GLY A 128 -10.98 -7.70 -8.01
N ALA A 129 -10.82 -6.84 -6.98
CA ALA A 129 -11.89 -6.38 -6.07
C ALA A 129 -12.79 -7.52 -5.48
N LEU A 130 -12.19 -8.69 -5.21
CA LEU A 130 -12.92 -9.87 -4.77
C LEU A 130 -13.59 -9.67 -3.41
N GLU A 131 -12.97 -8.94 -2.48
CA GLU A 131 -13.50 -8.70 -1.13
C GLU A 131 -14.90 -8.07 -1.18
N GLY A 132 -15.10 -7.00 -1.97
CA GLY A 132 -16.42 -6.37 -2.10
C GLY A 132 -17.46 -7.24 -2.82
N VAL A 133 -17.02 -8.17 -3.69
CA VAL A 133 -17.90 -9.16 -4.31
C VAL A 133 -18.27 -10.25 -3.31
N LEU A 134 -17.30 -10.65 -2.48
CA LEU A 134 -17.52 -11.66 -1.44
C LEU A 134 -18.44 -11.14 -0.32
N GLN A 135 -18.32 -9.86 0.08
CA GLN A 135 -19.29 -9.24 1.01
C GLN A 135 -20.72 -9.29 0.47
N ASP A 136 -20.91 -8.96 -0.83
CA ASP A 136 -22.24 -9.08 -1.46
C ASP A 136 -22.71 -10.55 -1.54
N ALA A 137 -21.77 -11.49 -1.74
CA ALA A 137 -22.08 -12.93 -1.77
C ALA A 137 -22.48 -13.47 -0.38
N ILE A 138 -21.78 -13.04 0.68
CA ILE A 138 -22.14 -13.36 2.06
C ILE A 138 -23.55 -12.84 2.38
N ALA A 139 -23.83 -11.58 2.04
CA ALA A 139 -25.15 -10.98 2.24
C ALA A 139 -26.24 -11.77 1.52
N ARG A 140 -25.99 -12.19 0.27
CA ARG A 140 -26.92 -12.99 -0.53
C ARG A 140 -27.08 -14.43 0.01
N ALA A 141 -25.97 -15.06 0.41
CA ALA A 141 -26.01 -16.42 0.94
C ALA A 141 -26.80 -16.50 2.26
N ALA A 142 -26.58 -15.52 3.13
CA ALA A 142 -27.20 -15.40 4.43
C ALA A 142 -28.60 -14.75 4.42
N GLU A 143 -29.06 -14.24 3.27
CA GLU A 143 -30.30 -13.45 3.14
C GLU A 143 -30.32 -12.24 4.11
N ARG A 144 -29.16 -11.56 4.24
CA ARG A 144 -28.96 -10.39 5.10
C ARG A 144 -28.89 -9.10 4.28
N ASP A 145 -29.15 -7.97 4.92
CA ASP A 145 -28.89 -6.67 4.30
C ASP A 145 -27.39 -6.48 3.99
N GLY A 146 -27.08 -6.15 2.74
CA GLY A 146 -25.70 -5.96 2.32
C GLY A 146 -24.99 -4.78 2.99
N ALA A 147 -25.72 -3.77 3.48
CA ALA A 147 -25.13 -2.68 4.25
C ALA A 147 -24.74 -3.16 5.65
N ALA A 148 -25.55 -3.99 6.29
CA ALA A 148 -25.26 -4.58 7.59
C ALA A 148 -24.03 -5.50 7.53
N VAL A 149 -23.93 -6.38 6.52
CA VAL A 149 -22.75 -7.25 6.33
C VAL A 149 -21.48 -6.43 6.11
N ARG A 150 -21.54 -5.41 5.25
CA ARG A 150 -20.38 -4.53 5.02
C ARG A 150 -19.97 -3.77 6.28
N ARG A 151 -20.94 -3.33 7.08
CA ARG A 151 -20.69 -2.66 8.36
C ARG A 151 -20.02 -3.61 9.35
N ALA A 152 -20.55 -4.81 9.52
CA ALA A 152 -19.98 -5.81 10.41
C ALA A 152 -18.55 -6.18 10.00
N ALA A 153 -18.30 -6.43 8.71
CA ALA A 153 -16.95 -6.70 8.19
C ALA A 153 -15.96 -5.55 8.41
N MET A 154 -16.45 -4.33 8.33
CA MET A 154 -15.67 -3.12 8.61
C MET A 154 -15.27 -3.03 10.09
N LEU A 155 -16.23 -3.27 10.99
CA LEU A 155 -16.03 -3.12 12.43
C LEU A 155 -15.25 -4.28 13.04
N SER A 156 -15.55 -5.52 12.61
CA SER A 156 -14.81 -6.70 13.06
C SER A 156 -13.37 -6.73 12.55
N GLY A 157 -13.10 -6.09 11.39
CA GLY A 157 -11.81 -6.22 10.70
C GLY A 157 -11.53 -7.62 10.17
N ASP A 158 -12.50 -8.55 10.26
CA ASP A 158 -12.39 -9.94 9.84
C ASP A 158 -13.62 -10.37 9.03
N LEU A 159 -13.42 -10.60 7.73
CA LEU A 159 -14.50 -11.00 6.83
C LEU A 159 -14.94 -12.45 7.07
N GLY A 160 -14.03 -13.32 7.52
CA GLY A 160 -14.33 -14.71 7.87
C GLY A 160 -15.26 -14.81 9.08
N GLU A 161 -14.94 -14.08 10.16
CA GLU A 161 -15.80 -13.99 11.34
C GLU A 161 -17.17 -13.37 11.00
N THR A 162 -17.16 -12.31 10.19
CA THR A 162 -18.41 -11.69 9.71
C THR A 162 -19.27 -12.67 8.92
N ALA A 163 -18.66 -13.50 8.08
CA ALA A 163 -19.38 -14.50 7.31
C ALA A 163 -20.01 -15.58 8.22
N VAL A 164 -19.27 -16.03 9.25
CA VAL A 164 -19.82 -16.95 10.27
C VAL A 164 -21.04 -16.33 10.94
N ILE A 165 -20.93 -15.09 11.46
CA ILE A 165 -22.05 -14.40 12.12
C ILE A 165 -23.24 -14.23 11.16
N ALA A 166 -22.97 -13.83 9.91
CA ALA A 166 -24.04 -13.59 8.94
C ALA A 166 -24.79 -14.87 8.56
N LEU A 167 -24.08 -16.00 8.36
CA LEU A 167 -24.63 -17.26 7.88
C LEU A 167 -25.25 -18.11 9.00
N THR A 168 -24.72 -18.03 10.22
CA THR A 168 -25.14 -18.90 11.34
C THR A 168 -25.86 -18.16 12.46
N GLY A 169 -25.64 -16.84 12.61
CA GLY A 169 -26.22 -16.00 13.64
C GLY A 169 -27.54 -15.34 13.24
N SER A 170 -28.10 -14.56 14.17
CA SER A 170 -29.30 -13.74 13.94
C SER A 170 -28.94 -12.40 13.26
N VAL A 171 -29.99 -11.64 12.87
CA VAL A 171 -29.82 -10.25 12.40
C VAL A 171 -29.26 -9.37 13.52
N ASP A 172 -29.68 -9.61 14.75
CA ASP A 172 -29.25 -8.85 15.92
C ASP A 172 -27.78 -9.10 16.23
N ASP A 173 -27.29 -10.34 16.10
CA ASP A 173 -25.86 -10.65 16.26
C ASP A 173 -25.00 -9.90 15.23
N LEU A 174 -25.45 -9.82 13.97
CA LEU A 174 -24.74 -9.11 12.92
C LEU A 174 -24.73 -7.59 13.15
N THR A 175 -25.82 -7.03 13.63
CA THR A 175 -25.94 -5.58 13.91
C THR A 175 -25.23 -5.17 15.19
N ALA A 176 -25.07 -6.11 16.14
CA ALA A 176 -24.35 -5.91 17.39
C ALA A 176 -22.82 -5.89 17.23
N VAL A 177 -22.29 -6.25 16.05
CA VAL A 177 -20.86 -6.15 15.79
C VAL A 177 -20.40 -4.69 15.92
N GLY A 178 -19.59 -4.41 16.95
CA GLY A 178 -18.99 -3.11 17.26
C GLY A 178 -17.48 -3.07 17.03
N LEU A 179 -16.87 -1.96 17.39
CA LEU A 179 -15.40 -1.82 17.43
C LEU A 179 -14.83 -2.69 18.56
N VAL A 180 -13.72 -3.34 18.27
CA VAL A 180 -12.96 -4.12 19.26
C VAL A 180 -11.58 -3.48 19.44
N VAL A 181 -11.33 -2.94 20.64
CA VAL A 181 -10.01 -2.41 20.97
C VAL A 181 -8.97 -3.53 20.87
N GLY A 182 -7.86 -3.27 20.20
CA GLY A 182 -6.84 -4.30 19.89
C GLY A 182 -7.06 -5.03 18.56
N ARG A 183 -8.16 -4.75 17.82
CA ARG A 183 -8.40 -5.28 16.47
C ARG A 183 -8.45 -4.13 15.46
N GLY A 184 -7.56 -4.17 14.45
CA GLY A 184 -7.42 -3.10 13.47
C GLY A 184 -8.65 -2.94 12.58
N VAL A 185 -9.08 -1.69 12.37
CA VAL A 185 -10.21 -1.31 11.51
C VAL A 185 -9.71 -0.82 10.16
N GLN A 186 -10.37 -1.20 9.08
CA GLN A 186 -10.02 -0.74 7.73
C GLN A 186 -10.00 0.79 7.67
N PRO A 187 -8.89 1.41 7.22
CA PRO A 187 -8.76 2.86 7.26
C PRO A 187 -9.65 3.55 6.23
N MET A 188 -10.30 4.65 6.61
CA MET A 188 -11.00 5.52 5.67
C MET A 188 -10.02 6.12 4.66
N LEU A 189 -10.43 6.23 3.39
CA LEU A 189 -9.61 6.65 2.26
C LEU A 189 -10.10 7.99 1.70
N ALA A 190 -9.14 8.85 1.28
CA ALA A 190 -9.43 10.13 0.66
C ALA A 190 -9.52 10.04 -0.86
N SER A 191 -10.44 10.81 -1.45
CA SER A 191 -10.42 11.18 -2.87
C SER A 191 -9.43 12.33 -3.11
N THR A 192 -9.24 12.73 -4.36
CA THR A 192 -8.38 13.87 -4.72
C THR A 192 -9.25 15.02 -5.23
N ALA A 193 -8.99 16.22 -4.79
CA ALA A 193 -9.47 17.46 -5.40
C ALA A 193 -8.28 18.22 -6.03
N ALA A 194 -8.56 19.01 -7.06
CA ALA A 194 -7.52 19.76 -7.76
C ALA A 194 -7.08 20.99 -6.95
N THR A 195 -8.04 21.63 -6.27
CA THR A 195 -7.81 22.84 -5.47
C THR A 195 -8.49 22.74 -4.11
N VAL A 196 -8.09 23.60 -3.19
CA VAL A 196 -8.71 23.72 -1.86
C VAL A 196 -10.16 24.20 -1.99
N ALA A 197 -10.42 25.15 -2.88
CA ALA A 197 -11.76 25.65 -3.15
C ALA A 197 -12.71 24.54 -3.63
N GLU A 198 -12.28 23.73 -4.62
CA GLU A 198 -13.05 22.56 -5.07
C GLU A 198 -13.32 21.57 -3.90
N ALA A 199 -12.34 21.37 -3.03
CA ALA A 199 -12.48 20.48 -1.89
C ALA A 199 -13.48 21.00 -0.86
N LEU A 200 -13.48 22.31 -0.57
CA LEU A 200 -14.44 22.95 0.33
C LEU A 200 -15.85 22.97 -0.27
N ASP A 201 -15.99 23.27 -1.56
CA ASP A 201 -17.28 23.22 -2.27
C ASP A 201 -17.94 21.82 -2.14
N ALA A 202 -17.12 20.78 -2.16
CA ALA A 202 -17.61 19.40 -2.04
C ALA A 202 -17.86 18.95 -0.59
N ALA A 203 -17.08 19.46 0.38
CA ALA A 203 -17.11 19.05 1.78
C ALA A 203 -18.01 19.95 2.65
N GLY A 204 -18.30 21.19 2.22
CA GLY A 204 -18.93 22.22 3.04
C GLY A 204 -18.00 22.72 4.15
N ARG A 205 -18.56 23.02 5.33
CA ARG A 205 -17.76 23.36 6.51
C ARG A 205 -16.82 22.20 6.86
N ALA A 206 -15.53 22.44 6.92
CA ALA A 206 -14.53 21.39 6.95
C ALA A 206 -13.42 21.62 7.99
N SER A 207 -12.76 20.53 8.38
CA SER A 207 -11.42 20.55 8.95
C SER A 207 -10.40 20.46 7.82
N VAL A 208 -9.58 21.50 7.67
CA VAL A 208 -8.43 21.55 6.77
C VAL A 208 -7.20 21.18 7.59
N GLU A 209 -6.57 20.07 7.29
CA GLU A 209 -5.48 19.49 8.08
C GLU A 209 -4.21 19.36 7.25
N TYR A 210 -3.05 19.47 7.87
CA TYR A 210 -1.79 19.21 7.18
C TYR A 210 -1.78 17.77 6.63
N LYS A 211 -1.41 17.62 5.37
CA LYS A 211 -1.19 16.31 4.78
C LYS A 211 0.25 15.90 4.99
N LEU A 212 0.47 15.11 6.03
CA LEU A 212 1.77 14.58 6.39
C LEU A 212 2.24 13.53 5.36
N ASP A 213 3.55 13.46 5.09
CA ASP A 213 4.18 12.42 4.28
C ASP A 213 4.89 11.43 5.20
N GLY A 214 4.11 10.63 5.91
CA GLY A 214 4.57 9.68 6.91
C GLY A 214 4.05 8.28 6.70
N ALA A 215 4.03 7.50 7.79
CA ALA A 215 3.40 6.18 7.82
C ALA A 215 2.10 6.25 8.63
N ARG A 216 0.98 5.88 7.99
CA ARG A 216 -0.31 5.82 8.68
C ARG A 216 -0.30 4.73 9.73
N VAL A 217 -0.74 5.10 10.92
CA VAL A 217 -0.88 4.22 12.07
C VAL A 217 -2.28 4.31 12.66
N GLN A 218 -2.77 3.17 13.12
CA GLN A 218 -3.95 3.10 13.97
C GLN A 218 -3.49 2.59 15.33
N VAL A 219 -3.76 3.36 16.38
CA VAL A 219 -3.31 3.08 17.74
C VAL A 219 -4.49 2.68 18.60
N HIS A 220 -4.40 1.50 19.19
CA HIS A 220 -5.37 0.95 20.12
C HIS A 220 -4.74 0.84 21.50
N ARG A 221 -5.46 1.24 22.53
CA ARG A 221 -5.08 1.03 23.93
C ARG A 221 -6.26 0.48 24.71
N HIS A 222 -6.00 -0.53 25.53
CA HIS A 222 -6.89 -1.06 26.56
C HIS A 222 -6.10 -1.24 27.85
N GLY A 223 -6.31 -0.37 28.82
CA GLY A 223 -5.49 -0.29 30.02
C GLY A 223 -4.00 -0.07 29.68
N ASP A 224 -3.15 -1.03 30.05
CA ASP A 224 -1.71 -1.00 29.74
C ASP A 224 -1.36 -1.65 28.39
N GLU A 225 -2.29 -2.39 27.79
CA GLU A 225 -2.08 -3.04 26.50
C GLU A 225 -2.24 -2.02 25.37
N VAL A 226 -1.20 -1.89 24.55
CA VAL A 226 -1.21 -1.04 23.36
C VAL A 226 -0.91 -1.89 22.15
N ARG A 227 -1.67 -1.66 21.05
CA ARG A 227 -1.39 -2.21 19.72
C ARG A 227 -1.34 -1.10 18.69
N VAL A 228 -0.37 -1.21 17.78
CA VAL A 228 -0.19 -0.25 16.69
C VAL A 228 -0.23 -1.00 15.37
N PHE A 229 -1.18 -0.59 14.51
CA PHE A 229 -1.39 -1.19 13.21
C PHE A 229 -0.98 -0.23 12.10
N THR A 230 -0.42 -0.78 11.03
CA THR A 230 -0.16 -0.04 9.79
C THR A 230 -1.45 0.16 8.98
N ARG A 231 -1.36 0.94 7.89
CA ARG A 231 -2.44 1.10 6.91
C ARG A 231 -3.03 -0.22 6.39
N THR A 232 -2.23 -1.28 6.34
CA THR A 232 -2.64 -2.62 5.89
C THR A 232 -3.01 -3.55 7.03
N LEU A 233 -3.21 -2.99 8.23
CA LEU A 233 -3.55 -3.67 9.47
C LEU A 233 -2.50 -4.67 9.98
N ALA A 234 -1.26 -4.56 9.51
CA ALA A 234 -0.16 -5.32 10.09
C ALA A 234 0.20 -4.73 11.46
N ASP A 235 0.28 -5.59 12.48
CA ASP A 235 0.74 -5.22 13.82
C ASP A 235 2.25 -4.91 13.80
N VAL A 236 2.60 -3.71 14.22
CA VAL A 236 3.98 -3.19 14.27
C VAL A 236 4.35 -2.71 15.67
N THR A 237 3.57 -3.04 16.69
CA THR A 237 3.70 -2.56 18.07
C THR A 237 5.13 -2.65 18.59
N HIS A 238 5.78 -3.78 18.39
CA HIS A 238 7.16 -4.02 18.86
C HIS A 238 8.21 -3.14 18.17
N ARG A 239 7.89 -2.53 17.02
CA ARG A 239 8.80 -1.67 16.24
C ARG A 239 8.71 -0.19 16.60
N VAL A 240 7.65 0.22 17.27
CA VAL A 240 7.33 1.63 17.52
C VAL A 240 7.07 1.93 19.00
N PRO A 241 8.05 1.62 19.90
CA PRO A 241 7.89 1.79 21.33
C PRO A 241 7.57 3.25 21.71
N GLU A 242 8.04 4.25 20.95
CA GLU A 242 7.76 5.65 21.16
C GLU A 242 6.26 5.97 21.03
N ILE A 243 5.58 5.35 20.07
CA ILE A 243 4.13 5.51 19.89
C ILE A 243 3.37 4.80 21.01
N VAL A 244 3.89 3.66 21.47
CA VAL A 244 3.31 2.92 22.60
C VAL A 244 3.38 3.77 23.88
N GLU A 245 4.50 4.45 24.14
CA GLU A 245 4.66 5.35 25.28
C GLU A 245 3.70 6.54 25.21
N VAL A 246 3.56 7.17 24.04
CA VAL A 246 2.57 8.22 23.81
C VAL A 246 1.16 7.71 24.10
N ALA A 247 0.77 6.56 23.57
CA ALA A 247 -0.55 6.00 23.80
C ALA A 247 -0.83 5.74 25.29
N ARG A 248 0.16 5.25 26.04
CA ARG A 248 0.05 5.02 27.49
C ARG A 248 -0.07 6.30 28.31
N SER A 249 0.50 7.40 27.82
CA SER A 249 0.43 8.70 28.50
C SER A 249 -0.91 9.42 28.35
N LEU A 250 -1.78 8.97 27.44
CA LEU A 250 -3.09 9.59 27.22
C LEU A 250 -4.00 9.41 28.44
N PRO A 251 -4.86 10.41 28.75
CA PRO A 251 -5.71 10.42 29.95
C PRO A 251 -7.00 9.60 29.78
N VAL A 252 -6.92 8.39 29.22
CA VAL A 252 -8.03 7.48 28.95
C VAL A 252 -7.56 6.04 29.07
N ASP A 253 -8.46 5.12 29.40
CA ASP A 253 -8.13 3.71 29.53
C ASP A 253 -8.31 2.95 28.22
N ASP A 254 -9.37 3.26 27.47
CA ASP A 254 -9.66 2.63 26.18
C ASP A 254 -9.70 3.66 25.07
N VAL A 255 -8.97 3.41 23.97
CA VAL A 255 -9.00 4.32 22.83
C VAL A 255 -8.61 3.65 21.53
N ILE A 256 -9.23 4.09 20.43
CA ILE A 256 -8.82 3.81 19.05
C ILE A 256 -8.58 5.14 18.34
N LEU A 257 -7.34 5.38 17.95
CA LEU A 257 -6.89 6.59 17.25
C LEU A 257 -6.42 6.26 15.84
N ASP A 258 -6.72 7.14 14.88
CA ASP A 258 -6.17 7.09 13.52
C ASP A 258 -5.22 8.27 13.32
N GLY A 259 -4.03 8.02 12.83
CA GLY A 259 -2.99 9.02 12.74
C GLY A 259 -1.95 8.73 11.65
N GLU A 260 -1.00 9.65 11.56
CA GLU A 260 0.20 9.52 10.74
C GLU A 260 1.41 9.67 11.65
N THR A 261 2.46 8.91 11.43
CA THR A 261 3.70 9.07 12.17
C THR A 261 4.82 9.55 11.27
N LEU A 262 5.60 10.49 11.78
CA LEU A 262 6.76 11.07 11.13
C LEU A 262 8.01 10.89 11.98
N SER A 263 9.16 10.81 11.32
CA SER A 263 10.43 11.13 11.97
C SER A 263 10.69 12.63 11.82
N LEU A 264 11.14 13.25 12.90
CA LEU A 264 11.48 14.67 12.93
C LEU A 264 13.00 14.83 13.06
N ASP A 265 13.53 15.94 12.56
CA ASP A 265 14.91 16.34 12.81
C ASP A 265 15.06 17.06 14.17
N GLY A 266 16.28 17.56 14.47
CA GLY A 266 16.57 18.25 15.73
C GLY A 266 15.80 19.56 15.92
N ASP A 267 15.34 20.17 14.83
CA ASP A 267 14.58 21.44 14.82
C ASP A 267 13.06 21.21 14.77
N GLY A 268 12.64 19.93 14.74
CA GLY A 268 11.23 19.54 14.70
C GLY A 268 10.61 19.54 13.30
N ALA A 269 11.41 19.73 12.25
CA ALA A 269 10.93 19.63 10.86
C ALA A 269 10.82 18.15 10.42
N PRO A 270 9.87 17.84 9.49
CA PRO A 270 9.70 16.47 9.00
C PRO A 270 10.93 16.00 8.22
N ARG A 271 11.45 14.83 8.56
CA ARG A 271 12.47 14.14 7.75
C ARG A 271 11.84 13.56 6.48
N PRO A 272 12.65 13.28 5.45
CA PRO A 272 12.17 12.59 4.26
C PRO A 272 11.39 11.31 4.58
N PHE A 273 10.32 11.03 3.84
CA PHE A 273 9.49 9.82 3.97
C PHE A 273 10.31 8.52 4.06
N GLN A 274 11.43 8.45 3.30
CA GLN A 274 12.31 7.29 3.31
C GLN A 274 12.92 7.00 4.69
N ASP A 275 13.25 8.02 5.46
CA ASP A 275 13.82 7.88 6.80
C ASP A 275 12.77 7.32 7.77
N THR A 276 11.53 7.82 7.69
CA THR A 276 10.39 7.28 8.44
C THR A 276 10.14 5.80 8.07
N MET A 277 10.13 5.45 6.78
CA MET A 277 9.91 4.07 6.34
C MET A 277 11.07 3.14 6.67
N ALA A 278 12.31 3.62 6.61
CA ALA A 278 13.49 2.86 7.04
C ALA A 278 13.41 2.50 8.52
N ARG A 279 12.94 3.45 9.37
CA ARG A 279 12.71 3.22 10.80
C ARG A 279 11.65 2.15 11.07
N PHE A 280 10.55 2.14 10.29
CA PHE A 280 9.52 1.09 10.36
C PHE A 280 10.02 -0.30 9.95
N GLY A 281 11.00 -0.37 9.03
CA GLY A 281 11.58 -1.61 8.51
C GLY A 281 12.67 -2.23 9.38
N ALA A 282 13.28 -1.44 10.28
CA ALA A 282 14.46 -1.85 11.07
C ALA A 282 14.07 -2.16 12.52
N GLU A 283 14.45 -3.36 13.00
CA GLU A 283 14.27 -3.74 14.42
C GLU A 283 15.21 -3.00 15.38
N THR A 284 16.28 -2.39 14.88
CA THR A 284 17.39 -1.87 15.69
C THR A 284 17.72 -0.38 15.51
N ALA A 285 17.14 0.32 14.55
CA ALA A 285 17.45 1.73 14.30
C ALA A 285 16.71 2.65 15.29
N ARG A 286 17.21 2.74 16.53
CA ARG A 286 16.67 3.63 17.60
C ARG A 286 17.12 5.08 17.51
N GLU A 287 17.98 5.43 16.57
CA GLU A 287 18.53 6.80 16.45
C GLU A 287 17.51 7.83 15.93
N ILE A 288 16.41 7.38 15.34
CA ILE A 288 15.37 8.25 14.80
C ILE A 288 14.08 7.98 15.57
N ALA A 289 13.66 8.93 16.39
CA ALA A 289 12.39 8.86 17.11
C ALA A 289 11.21 9.13 16.15
N LEU A 290 10.13 8.36 16.33
CA LEU A 290 8.87 8.56 15.63
C LEU A 290 7.91 9.35 16.50
N ARG A 291 7.27 10.38 15.95
CA ARG A 291 6.19 11.12 16.62
C ARG A 291 4.88 10.86 15.90
N PRO A 292 3.83 10.39 16.62
CA PRO A 292 2.49 10.25 16.04
C PRO A 292 1.78 11.61 16.00
N TRP A 293 0.94 11.78 14.98
CA TRP A 293 0.01 12.89 14.81
C TRP A 293 -1.37 12.31 14.51
N PHE A 294 -2.30 12.47 15.47
CA PHE A 294 -3.64 11.92 15.34
C PHE A 294 -4.57 12.91 14.63
N PHE A 295 -5.40 12.39 13.74
CA PHE A 295 -6.35 13.15 12.95
C PHE A 295 -7.79 12.62 13.06
N ASP A 296 -7.99 11.50 13.77
CA ASP A 296 -9.32 10.97 14.08
C ASP A 296 -9.28 10.08 15.32
N ILE A 297 -10.45 9.92 15.97
CA ILE A 297 -10.70 9.04 17.11
C ILE A 297 -11.97 8.26 16.85
N LEU A 298 -11.91 6.92 16.98
CA LEU A 298 -13.01 6.03 16.63
C LEU A 298 -13.71 5.42 17.84
N HIS A 299 -12.98 5.35 18.96
CA HIS A 299 -13.48 4.79 20.23
C HIS A 299 -12.80 5.46 21.41
N VAL A 300 -13.51 5.65 22.52
CA VAL A 300 -12.96 6.14 23.78
C VAL A 300 -13.79 5.65 24.97
N ASP A 301 -13.14 5.02 25.96
CA ASP A 301 -13.70 4.60 27.26
C ASP A 301 -15.09 3.94 27.12
N GLY A 302 -15.19 2.89 26.31
CA GLY A 302 -16.39 2.10 26.07
C GLY A 302 -17.42 2.74 25.15
N ARG A 303 -17.12 3.89 24.50
CA ARG A 303 -18.02 4.58 23.57
C ARG A 303 -17.45 4.56 22.15
N ASP A 304 -18.17 3.96 21.22
CA ASP A 304 -17.89 4.03 19.80
C ASP A 304 -18.26 5.41 19.25
N LEU A 305 -17.32 6.03 18.52
CA LEU A 305 -17.46 7.34 17.89
C LEU A 305 -17.53 7.25 16.37
N ILE A 306 -17.33 6.09 15.81
CA ILE A 306 -17.14 5.89 14.35
C ILE A 306 -18.31 6.42 13.52
N ASP A 307 -19.52 6.39 14.06
CA ASP A 307 -20.75 6.89 13.41
C ASP A 307 -21.07 8.35 13.73
N GLU A 308 -20.38 8.94 14.71
CA GLU A 308 -20.55 10.34 15.05
C GLU A 308 -20.00 11.26 13.95
N PRO A 309 -20.55 12.48 13.81
CA PRO A 309 -19.97 13.50 12.95
C PRO A 309 -18.50 13.78 13.27
N LEU A 310 -17.67 14.09 12.27
CA LEU A 310 -16.25 14.41 12.46
C LEU A 310 -16.06 15.53 13.50
N GLU A 311 -16.93 16.53 13.54
CA GLU A 311 -16.84 17.64 14.51
C GLU A 311 -16.86 17.12 15.95
N ALA A 312 -17.73 16.17 16.27
CA ALA A 312 -17.80 15.55 17.59
C ALA A 312 -16.55 14.72 17.88
N ARG A 313 -16.08 13.95 16.89
CA ARG A 313 -14.84 13.16 17.03
C ARG A 313 -13.61 14.04 17.25
N LEU A 314 -13.50 15.18 16.54
CA LEU A 314 -12.39 16.12 16.72
C LEU A 314 -12.40 16.81 18.09
N ALA A 315 -13.59 17.05 18.66
CA ALA A 315 -13.69 17.57 20.04
C ALA A 315 -13.15 16.56 21.04
N GLU A 316 -13.50 15.28 20.91
CA GLU A 316 -12.96 14.21 21.75
C GLU A 316 -11.46 13.98 21.50
N LEU A 317 -11.01 14.01 20.25
CA LEU A 317 -9.59 13.91 19.93
C LEU A 317 -8.77 15.03 20.58
N GLN A 318 -9.30 16.26 20.58
CA GLN A 318 -8.66 17.40 21.26
C GLN A 318 -8.56 17.18 22.77
N ARG A 319 -9.59 16.61 23.39
CA ARG A 319 -9.61 16.30 24.84
C ARG A 319 -8.60 15.20 25.19
N VAL A 320 -8.51 14.15 24.34
CA VAL A 320 -7.72 12.93 24.63
C VAL A 320 -6.26 13.09 24.24
N ALA A 321 -6.00 13.67 23.06
CA ALA A 321 -4.68 13.67 22.43
C ALA A 321 -4.31 15.05 21.83
N GLY A 322 -4.75 16.16 22.44
CA GLY A 322 -4.58 17.50 21.89
C GLY A 322 -3.14 17.88 21.55
N GLU A 323 -2.17 17.44 22.34
CA GLU A 323 -0.73 17.66 22.08
C GLU A 323 -0.23 16.91 20.83
N TYR A 324 -0.87 15.80 20.52
CA TYR A 324 -0.54 14.93 19.38
C TYR A 324 -1.55 15.07 18.23
N ARG A 325 -2.44 16.06 18.30
CA ARG A 325 -3.36 16.36 17.23
C ARG A 325 -2.64 16.99 16.04
N ILE A 326 -2.98 16.56 14.84
CA ILE A 326 -2.48 17.16 13.60
C ILE A 326 -2.87 18.65 13.54
N PRO A 327 -1.99 19.56 13.04
CA PRO A 327 -2.34 20.95 12.80
C PRO A 327 -3.57 21.05 11.88
N ALA A 328 -4.59 21.76 12.31
CA ALA A 328 -5.86 21.85 11.62
C ALA A 328 -6.50 23.24 11.73
N LEU A 329 -7.24 23.62 10.69
CA LEU A 329 -8.07 24.82 10.63
C LEU A 329 -9.53 24.41 10.36
N LEU A 330 -10.46 24.84 11.19
CA LEU A 330 -11.90 24.67 10.94
C LEU A 330 -12.40 25.90 10.17
N THR A 331 -12.84 25.71 8.93
CA THR A 331 -13.27 26.82 8.07
C THR A 331 -14.21 26.35 6.97
N ASP A 332 -14.97 27.30 6.41
CA ASP A 332 -15.69 27.23 5.14
C ASP A 332 -15.21 28.33 4.17
N ASP A 333 -14.23 29.14 4.58
CA ASP A 333 -13.62 30.18 3.76
C ASP A 333 -12.46 29.63 2.93
N ALA A 334 -12.54 29.79 1.61
CA ALA A 334 -11.52 29.29 0.68
C ALA A 334 -10.19 30.04 0.79
N GLY A 335 -10.21 31.32 1.16
CA GLY A 335 -9.00 32.15 1.31
C GLY A 335 -8.19 31.72 2.53
N ASP A 336 -8.86 31.49 3.66
CA ASP A 336 -8.23 30.99 4.88
C ASP A 336 -7.65 29.58 4.66
N ALA A 337 -8.41 28.72 4.00
CA ALA A 337 -7.97 27.37 3.68
C ALA A 337 -6.77 27.34 2.72
N ASP A 338 -6.73 28.22 1.72
CA ASP A 338 -5.58 28.37 0.81
C ASP A 338 -4.35 28.92 1.55
N ALA A 339 -4.52 29.87 2.47
CA ALA A 339 -3.42 30.36 3.30
C ALA A 339 -2.86 29.24 4.19
N PHE A 340 -3.74 28.45 4.80
CA PHE A 340 -3.34 27.27 5.61
C PHE A 340 -2.64 26.20 4.77
N ALA A 341 -3.10 25.95 3.54
CA ALA A 341 -2.46 25.02 2.61
C ALA A 341 -1.04 25.48 2.20
N ARG A 342 -0.84 26.79 1.96
CA ARG A 342 0.51 27.34 1.72
C ARG A 342 1.41 27.15 2.93
N ALA A 343 0.92 27.44 4.14
CA ALA A 343 1.69 27.24 5.38
C ALA A 343 2.09 25.76 5.57
N ALA A 344 1.22 24.80 5.18
CA ALA A 344 1.55 23.37 5.21
C ALA A 344 2.72 23.04 4.26
N LEU A 345 2.71 23.60 3.04
CA LEU A 345 3.80 23.40 2.07
C LEU A 345 5.11 24.05 2.51
N ASP A 346 5.03 25.27 3.06
CA ASP A 346 6.20 26.00 3.58
C ASP A 346 6.83 25.26 4.77
N ALA A 347 6.02 24.55 5.57
CA ALA A 347 6.48 23.66 6.64
C ALA A 347 6.99 22.29 6.14
N GLY A 348 7.07 22.07 4.82
CA GLY A 348 7.62 20.84 4.23
C GLY A 348 6.65 19.67 4.13
N HIS A 349 5.35 19.88 4.32
CA HIS A 349 4.32 18.85 4.17
C HIS A 349 3.81 18.73 2.72
N GLU A 350 3.11 17.63 2.39
CA GLU A 350 2.65 17.36 1.02
C GLU A 350 1.50 18.28 0.52
N GLY A 351 0.85 19.01 1.39
CA GLY A 351 -0.34 19.79 1.13
C GLY A 351 -1.36 19.65 2.26
N VAL A 352 -2.65 19.57 1.95
CA VAL A 352 -3.71 19.48 2.95
C VAL A 352 -4.72 18.36 2.68
N MET A 353 -5.38 17.95 3.76
CA MET A 353 -6.58 17.13 3.77
C MET A 353 -7.77 18.01 4.15
N VAL A 354 -8.83 17.99 3.35
CA VAL A 354 -10.10 18.68 3.62
C VAL A 354 -11.13 17.62 4.00
N LYS A 355 -11.68 17.71 5.21
CA LYS A 355 -12.60 16.71 5.78
C LYS A 355 -13.90 17.41 6.18
N GLY A 356 -15.04 16.99 5.60
CA GLY A 356 -16.36 17.49 5.97
C GLY A 356 -16.71 17.17 7.42
N LEU A 357 -17.15 18.19 8.18
CA LEU A 357 -17.38 18.07 9.63
C LEU A 357 -18.57 17.19 9.99
N ASP A 358 -19.57 17.07 9.12
CA ASP A 358 -20.80 16.32 9.35
C ASP A 358 -20.67 14.82 9.03
N ALA A 359 -19.52 14.38 8.49
CA ALA A 359 -19.35 13.03 7.98
C ALA A 359 -18.94 12.02 9.07
N PRO A 360 -19.57 10.83 9.10
CA PRO A 360 -19.07 9.71 9.89
C PRO A 360 -17.76 9.16 9.31
N TYR A 361 -17.10 8.30 10.07
CA TYR A 361 -15.91 7.61 9.59
C TYR A 361 -16.29 6.41 8.70
N ALA A 362 -16.12 6.55 7.40
CA ALA A 362 -16.45 5.51 6.42
C ALA A 362 -15.27 4.55 6.19
N ALA A 363 -15.04 3.63 7.13
CA ALA A 363 -13.91 2.71 7.10
C ALA A 363 -13.86 1.88 5.81
N GLY A 364 -12.66 1.65 5.28
CA GLY A 364 -12.41 0.93 4.04
C GLY A 364 -12.91 1.63 2.77
N ARG A 365 -13.62 2.76 2.88
CA ARG A 365 -14.25 3.44 1.75
C ARG A 365 -13.49 4.68 1.33
N ARG A 366 -13.61 4.98 0.04
CA ARG A 366 -13.18 6.23 -0.55
C ARG A 366 -14.42 7.02 -0.96
N GLY A 367 -14.62 8.15 -0.30
CA GLY A 367 -15.74 9.04 -0.54
C GLY A 367 -15.30 10.47 -0.84
N LYS A 368 -16.28 11.40 -0.87
CA LYS A 368 -16.05 12.84 -1.02
C LYS A 368 -15.91 13.57 0.32
N SER A 369 -16.14 12.88 1.43
CA SER A 369 -16.03 13.47 2.78
C SER A 369 -14.59 13.74 3.20
N TRP A 370 -13.62 13.02 2.62
CA TRP A 370 -12.19 13.26 2.77
C TRP A 370 -11.57 13.51 1.42
N LEU A 371 -11.00 14.69 1.26
CA LEU A 371 -10.39 15.15 0.02
C LEU A 371 -8.95 15.57 0.28
N LYS A 372 -8.01 15.01 -0.47
CA LYS A 372 -6.62 15.44 -0.44
C LYS A 372 -6.35 16.45 -1.54
N VAL A 373 -5.73 17.55 -1.17
CA VAL A 373 -5.24 18.60 -2.08
C VAL A 373 -3.74 18.67 -1.92
N LYS A 374 -3.03 18.45 -3.02
CA LYS A 374 -1.57 18.56 -3.06
C LYS A 374 -1.13 19.09 -4.41
N PRO A 375 -0.06 19.89 -4.45
CA PRO A 375 0.48 20.37 -5.71
C PRO A 375 0.88 19.19 -6.58
N VAL A 376 0.64 19.34 -7.86
CA VAL A 376 1.13 18.45 -8.90
C VAL A 376 2.17 19.22 -9.69
N HIS A 377 3.40 18.74 -9.63
CA HIS A 377 4.48 19.31 -10.41
C HIS A 377 4.52 18.62 -11.77
N THR A 378 4.65 19.39 -12.85
CA THR A 378 4.82 18.85 -14.20
C THR A 378 6.19 19.22 -14.73
N PHE A 379 6.83 18.25 -15.38
CA PHE A 379 8.14 18.40 -16.01
C PHE A 379 8.09 17.80 -17.41
N ASP A 380 8.74 18.47 -18.34
CA ASP A 380 8.99 17.94 -19.67
C ASP A 380 10.29 17.14 -19.67
N LEU A 381 10.16 15.84 -19.77
CA LEU A 381 11.29 14.90 -19.72
C LEU A 381 11.44 14.17 -21.05
N VAL A 382 12.63 13.61 -21.29
CA VAL A 382 12.94 12.88 -22.52
C VAL A 382 12.81 11.38 -22.30
N VAL A 383 12.24 10.65 -23.28
CA VAL A 383 12.18 9.20 -23.23
C VAL A 383 13.51 8.61 -23.68
N LEU A 384 14.17 7.86 -22.79
CA LEU A 384 15.46 7.21 -23.03
C LEU A 384 15.35 5.75 -23.44
N GLY A 385 14.24 5.13 -23.10
CA GLY A 385 13.95 3.73 -23.39
C GLY A 385 12.54 3.36 -22.99
N VAL A 386 12.08 2.19 -23.44
CA VAL A 386 10.73 1.71 -23.20
C VAL A 386 10.76 0.21 -22.97
N GLU A 387 10.12 -0.27 -21.88
CA GLU A 387 9.98 -1.69 -21.58
C GLU A 387 8.61 -2.21 -21.98
N ARG A 388 8.52 -3.50 -22.24
CA ARG A 388 7.25 -4.18 -22.46
C ARG A 388 6.42 -4.19 -21.16
N GLY A 389 5.12 -4.14 -21.33
CA GLY A 389 4.19 -4.27 -20.23
C GLY A 389 4.09 -5.69 -19.69
N SER A 390 3.19 -5.88 -18.73
CA SER A 390 2.85 -7.19 -18.18
C SER A 390 1.34 -7.44 -18.27
N GLY A 391 0.93 -8.72 -18.21
CA GLY A 391 -0.46 -9.13 -18.31
C GLY A 391 -1.08 -8.67 -19.63
N ARG A 392 -2.24 -8.00 -19.61
CA ARG A 392 -2.92 -7.50 -20.84
C ARG A 392 -2.10 -6.50 -21.66
N ARG A 393 -1.02 -5.96 -21.13
CA ARG A 393 -0.12 -5.00 -21.80
C ARG A 393 1.19 -5.62 -22.26
N ALA A 394 1.35 -6.95 -22.19
CA ALA A 394 2.60 -7.63 -22.49
C ALA A 394 3.09 -7.43 -23.95
N GLU A 395 2.18 -7.21 -24.88
CA GLU A 395 2.50 -6.97 -26.29
C GLU A 395 2.88 -5.50 -26.59
N TRP A 396 2.64 -4.58 -25.63
CA TRP A 396 2.88 -3.15 -25.81
C TRP A 396 4.14 -2.67 -25.08
N LEU A 397 4.82 -1.69 -25.65
CA LEU A 397 5.86 -0.93 -24.98
C LEU A 397 5.18 0.06 -24.02
N SER A 398 5.15 -0.23 -22.73
CA SER A 398 4.28 0.49 -21.78
C SER A 398 5.00 1.18 -20.63
N ASN A 399 6.28 0.89 -20.37
CA ASN A 399 7.02 1.47 -19.25
C ASN A 399 8.15 2.37 -19.76
N LEU A 400 7.97 3.68 -19.63
CA LEU A 400 8.91 4.69 -20.13
C LEU A 400 10.06 4.88 -19.15
N HIS A 401 11.28 4.92 -19.67
CA HIS A 401 12.48 5.41 -18.99
C HIS A 401 12.58 6.91 -19.21
N LEU A 402 12.59 7.69 -18.13
CA LEU A 402 12.54 9.14 -18.17
C LEU A 402 13.91 9.75 -17.87
N GLY A 403 14.35 10.63 -18.73
CA GLY A 403 15.59 11.37 -18.62
C GLY A 403 15.38 12.86 -18.44
N ALA A 404 16.12 13.46 -17.53
CA ALA A 404 16.27 14.90 -17.40
C ALA A 404 17.53 15.36 -18.12
N ARG A 405 17.53 16.56 -18.66
CA ARG A 405 18.70 17.12 -19.35
C ARG A 405 19.83 17.42 -18.35
N ASP A 406 21.06 17.09 -18.72
CA ASP A 406 22.29 17.37 -17.97
C ASP A 406 23.18 18.34 -18.76
N PRO A 407 22.91 19.66 -18.69
CA PRO A 407 23.64 20.64 -19.51
C PRO A 407 25.14 20.66 -19.24
N GLU A 408 25.53 20.44 -17.99
CA GLU A 408 26.91 20.55 -17.51
C GLU A 408 27.69 19.22 -17.58
N GLY A 409 26.98 18.10 -17.81
CA GLY A 409 27.58 16.78 -17.82
C GLY A 409 28.03 16.29 -16.45
N THR A 410 27.37 16.75 -15.41
CA THR A 410 27.66 16.33 -14.02
C THR A 410 27.45 14.82 -13.79
N PHE A 411 26.51 14.23 -14.53
CA PHE A 411 26.10 12.82 -14.37
C PHE A 411 26.32 11.99 -15.64
N GLY A 412 26.93 12.58 -16.68
CA GLY A 412 27.19 11.95 -17.96
C GLY A 412 27.88 12.88 -18.95
N ASP A 413 27.57 12.76 -20.24
CA ASP A 413 28.10 13.65 -21.25
C ASP A 413 27.43 15.03 -21.16
N PRO A 414 28.18 16.16 -21.31
CA PRO A 414 27.62 17.50 -21.33
C PRO A 414 26.52 17.66 -22.39
N GLY A 415 25.38 18.17 -21.99
CA GLY A 415 24.21 18.30 -22.85
C GLY A 415 23.41 17.00 -23.06
N GLY A 416 23.87 15.89 -22.46
CA GLY A 416 23.18 14.60 -22.48
C GLY A 416 21.95 14.54 -21.56
N PHE A 417 21.44 13.33 -21.36
CA PHE A 417 20.28 13.06 -20.52
C PHE A 417 20.61 12.04 -19.46
N VAL A 418 20.21 12.31 -18.22
CA VAL A 418 20.40 11.42 -17.08
C VAL A 418 19.06 10.80 -16.66
N MET A 419 19.04 9.48 -16.49
CA MET A 419 17.83 8.77 -16.07
C MET A 419 17.42 9.14 -14.65
N VAL A 420 16.13 9.52 -14.47
CA VAL A 420 15.55 9.95 -13.19
C VAL A 420 14.37 9.12 -12.73
N GLY A 421 13.87 8.20 -13.55
CA GLY A 421 12.75 7.36 -13.17
C GLY A 421 12.16 6.56 -14.31
N LYS A 422 11.11 5.80 -13.96
CA LYS A 422 10.27 5.04 -14.91
C LYS A 422 8.80 5.28 -14.63
N THR A 423 7.96 5.20 -15.66
CA THR A 423 6.51 5.22 -15.48
C THR A 423 5.75 4.41 -16.52
N PHE A 424 4.68 3.76 -16.08
CA PHE A 424 3.66 3.11 -16.92
C PHE A 424 2.26 3.66 -16.65
N LYS A 425 2.16 4.73 -15.83
CA LYS A 425 0.90 5.36 -15.41
C LYS A 425 0.53 6.52 -16.32
N GLY A 426 -0.78 6.79 -16.44
CA GLY A 426 -1.30 7.89 -17.28
C GLY A 426 -1.46 7.52 -18.75
N LEU A 427 -1.23 6.28 -19.15
CA LEU A 427 -1.30 5.80 -20.53
C LEU A 427 -2.65 5.15 -20.82
N THR A 428 -3.38 5.69 -21.80
CA THR A 428 -4.57 5.06 -22.39
C THR A 428 -4.17 3.95 -23.37
N ASP A 429 -5.08 3.07 -23.71
CA ASP A 429 -4.81 2.01 -24.69
C ASP A 429 -4.50 2.57 -26.10
N GLU A 430 -5.06 3.73 -26.45
CA GLU A 430 -4.74 4.46 -27.68
C GLU A 430 -3.29 4.97 -27.67
N LEU A 431 -2.90 5.60 -26.55
CA LEU A 431 -1.56 6.12 -26.36
C LEU A 431 -0.51 4.99 -26.33
N LEU A 432 -0.87 3.83 -25.76
CA LEU A 432 -0.01 2.63 -25.77
C LEU A 432 0.22 2.07 -27.18
N ARG A 433 -0.81 2.06 -28.04
CA ARG A 433 -0.64 1.64 -29.45
C ARG A 433 0.26 2.60 -30.20
N TRP A 434 0.00 3.91 -30.07
CA TRP A 434 0.80 4.93 -30.70
C TRP A 434 2.27 4.83 -30.27
N GLN A 435 2.55 4.81 -28.95
CA GLN A 435 3.91 4.77 -28.45
C GLN A 435 4.64 3.47 -28.81
N THR A 436 3.95 2.34 -28.91
CA THR A 436 4.55 1.07 -29.32
C THR A 436 5.07 1.16 -30.75
N ALA A 437 4.30 1.72 -31.69
CA ALA A 437 4.73 1.96 -33.07
C ALA A 437 5.83 3.03 -33.10
N HIS A 438 5.62 4.18 -32.45
CA HIS A 438 6.54 5.32 -32.46
C HIS A 438 7.96 4.96 -31.98
N PHE A 439 8.05 4.19 -30.89
CA PHE A 439 9.36 3.82 -30.31
C PHE A 439 9.99 2.60 -30.99
N ALA A 440 9.21 1.73 -31.62
CA ALA A 440 9.79 0.65 -32.42
C ALA A 440 10.67 1.21 -33.56
N ASP A 441 10.22 2.28 -34.22
CA ASP A 441 10.95 2.95 -35.30
C ASP A 441 12.17 3.75 -34.82
N ARG A 442 12.29 4.01 -33.52
CA ARG A 442 13.35 4.79 -32.88
C ARG A 442 14.31 3.96 -32.04
N ALA A 443 14.22 2.64 -32.14
CA ALA A 443 15.08 1.74 -31.37
C ALA A 443 16.56 1.91 -31.78
N THR A 444 17.43 2.10 -30.78
CA THR A 444 18.90 2.22 -30.94
C THR A 444 19.65 1.07 -30.28
N GLY A 445 18.95 0.20 -29.54
CA GLY A 445 19.55 -0.93 -28.85
C GLY A 445 18.55 -1.59 -27.90
N GLU A 446 19.02 -2.58 -27.16
CA GLU A 446 18.20 -3.31 -26.17
C GLU A 446 18.48 -2.82 -24.75
N VAL A 447 17.45 -2.90 -23.91
CA VAL A 447 17.52 -2.81 -22.44
C VAL A 447 16.80 -4.02 -21.85
N PRO A 448 17.05 -4.41 -20.60
CA PRO A 448 16.33 -5.51 -19.97
C PRO A 448 14.81 -5.33 -20.07
N GLY A 449 14.16 -6.25 -20.82
CA GLY A 449 12.71 -6.23 -21.01
C GLY A 449 12.18 -5.20 -22.03
N GLY A 450 13.03 -4.52 -22.80
CA GLY A 450 12.59 -3.49 -23.73
C GLY A 450 13.68 -2.99 -24.70
N ILE A 451 13.52 -1.76 -25.15
CA ILE A 451 14.39 -1.12 -26.12
C ILE A 451 14.90 0.23 -25.61
N ARG A 452 16.12 0.58 -25.97
CA ARG A 452 16.65 1.95 -25.89
C ARG A 452 16.20 2.68 -27.15
N VAL A 453 15.89 3.96 -26.99
CA VAL A 453 15.41 4.79 -28.11
C VAL A 453 16.28 6.03 -28.32
N VAL A 454 16.17 6.64 -29.49
CA VAL A 454 16.75 7.97 -29.73
C VAL A 454 16.11 8.96 -28.73
N PRO A 455 16.91 9.73 -27.95
CA PRO A 455 16.41 10.65 -26.93
C PRO A 455 15.89 11.96 -27.54
N ASP A 456 14.91 11.89 -28.43
CA ASP A 456 14.32 13.01 -29.15
C ASP A 456 12.84 13.28 -28.80
N THR A 457 12.22 12.35 -28.07
CA THR A 457 10.79 12.41 -27.75
C THR A 457 10.59 12.97 -26.36
N VAL A 458 9.96 14.15 -26.28
CA VAL A 458 9.62 14.83 -25.02
C VAL A 458 8.23 14.41 -24.56
N VAL A 459 8.10 14.19 -23.26
CA VAL A 459 6.87 13.80 -22.59
C VAL A 459 6.66 14.63 -21.33
N GLU A 460 5.49 15.23 -21.19
CA GLU A 460 5.06 15.91 -19.97
C GLU A 460 4.69 14.88 -18.91
N ILE A 461 5.37 14.94 -17.78
CA ILE A 461 5.25 14.03 -16.65
C ILE A 461 4.77 14.79 -15.42
N ALA A 462 3.64 14.35 -14.86
CA ALA A 462 3.22 14.80 -13.54
C ALA A 462 3.89 13.94 -12.47
N ILE A 463 4.43 14.57 -11.44
CA ILE A 463 5.03 13.91 -10.27
C ILE A 463 4.45 14.47 -8.98
N ASP A 464 4.52 13.69 -7.93
CA ASP A 464 4.15 14.13 -6.57
C ASP A 464 5.36 14.71 -5.81
N GLY A 465 6.58 14.51 -6.31
CA GLY A 465 7.83 14.98 -5.73
C GLY A 465 9.04 14.18 -6.22
N VAL A 466 10.18 14.47 -5.62
CA VAL A 466 11.47 13.83 -5.90
C VAL A 466 12.03 13.26 -4.61
N GLN A 467 12.71 12.13 -4.69
CA GLN A 467 13.37 11.47 -3.55
C GLN A 467 14.80 11.08 -3.88
N ARG A 468 15.67 10.93 -2.87
CA ARG A 468 17.02 10.40 -3.06
C ARG A 468 17.00 8.98 -3.59
N SER A 469 17.93 8.63 -4.46
CA SER A 469 18.03 7.30 -5.04
C SER A 469 19.48 6.94 -5.35
N VAL A 470 19.90 5.80 -4.86
CA VAL A 470 21.19 5.18 -5.23
C VAL A 470 21.09 4.40 -6.56
N ARG A 471 19.88 4.22 -7.08
CA ARG A 471 19.62 3.43 -8.28
C ARG A 471 19.90 4.19 -9.57
N TYR A 472 19.62 5.49 -9.57
CA TYR A 472 19.74 6.32 -10.76
C TYR A 472 20.97 7.22 -10.68
N PRO A 473 21.68 7.42 -11.81
CA PRO A 473 22.94 8.18 -11.83
C PRO A 473 22.82 9.62 -11.28
N GLY A 474 21.67 10.27 -11.51
CA GLY A 474 21.38 11.61 -10.99
C GLY A 474 21.16 11.71 -9.48
N GLY A 475 21.25 10.60 -8.73
CA GLY A 475 21.06 10.57 -7.28
C GLY A 475 19.63 10.77 -6.83
N ILE A 476 18.67 10.84 -7.77
CA ILE A 476 17.25 11.09 -7.49
C ILE A 476 16.34 10.08 -8.19
N ALA A 477 15.10 9.96 -7.68
CA ALA A 477 14.02 9.24 -8.34
C ALA A 477 12.71 10.04 -8.25
N LEU A 478 11.93 10.01 -9.33
CA LEU A 478 10.61 10.65 -9.38
C LEU A 478 9.60 9.85 -8.53
N ARG A 479 8.80 10.54 -7.72
CA ARG A 479 7.72 9.94 -6.94
C ARG A 479 6.40 9.98 -7.73
N PHE A 480 5.78 8.83 -7.91
CA PHE A 480 4.47 8.66 -8.56
C PHE A 480 4.34 9.29 -9.95
N ALA A 481 5.41 9.23 -10.74
CA ALA A 481 5.43 9.75 -12.09
C ALA A 481 4.30 9.18 -12.94
N ARG A 482 3.62 10.04 -13.70
CA ARG A 482 2.54 9.67 -14.64
C ARG A 482 2.57 10.55 -15.88
N VAL A 483 2.38 9.94 -17.02
CA VAL A 483 2.30 10.64 -18.31
C VAL A 483 1.05 11.51 -18.35
N LYS A 484 1.22 12.77 -18.76
CA LYS A 484 0.15 13.72 -19.05
C LYS A 484 -0.09 13.80 -20.55
N ALA A 485 0.95 14.09 -21.30
CA ALA A 485 0.91 14.23 -22.75
C ALA A 485 2.31 14.03 -23.34
N TYR A 486 2.41 13.60 -24.60
CA TYR A 486 3.61 13.77 -25.38
C TYR A 486 3.68 15.20 -25.92
N ARG A 487 4.88 15.74 -26.04
CA ARG A 487 5.17 17.13 -26.44
C ARG A 487 5.89 17.17 -27.77
N PRO A 488 5.19 16.89 -28.89
CA PRO A 488 5.79 16.98 -30.23
C PRO A 488 6.18 18.40 -30.63
N ASP A 489 5.66 19.37 -29.92
CA ASP A 489 5.93 20.81 -30.06
C ASP A 489 7.27 21.23 -29.42
N LYS A 490 7.88 20.36 -28.59
CA LYS A 490 9.06 20.70 -27.79
C LYS A 490 10.28 19.84 -28.18
N PRO A 491 11.40 20.45 -28.58
CA PRO A 491 12.63 19.68 -28.84
C PRO A 491 13.27 19.21 -27.52
N ALA A 492 13.99 18.09 -27.56
CA ALA A 492 14.60 17.49 -26.38
C ALA A 492 15.61 18.43 -25.65
N VAL A 493 16.21 19.36 -26.36
CA VAL A 493 17.13 20.36 -25.77
C VAL A 493 16.44 21.39 -24.89
N GLU A 494 15.12 21.47 -24.94
CA GLU A 494 14.31 22.34 -24.08
C GLU A 494 13.66 21.57 -22.92
N ALA A 495 13.96 20.28 -22.77
CA ALA A 495 13.48 19.50 -21.64
C ALA A 495 14.04 20.02 -20.30
N ASP A 496 13.33 19.74 -19.22
CA ASP A 496 13.72 20.15 -17.87
C ASP A 496 15.03 19.49 -17.44
N THR A 497 15.78 20.23 -16.60
CA THR A 497 17.14 19.80 -16.21
C THR A 497 17.13 18.96 -14.95
N ILE A 498 18.19 18.18 -14.77
CA ILE A 498 18.43 17.41 -13.55
C ILE A 498 18.57 18.33 -12.33
N SER A 499 19.16 19.53 -12.50
CA SER A 499 19.30 20.52 -11.42
C SER A 499 17.94 21.03 -10.96
N THR A 500 17.00 21.31 -11.88
CA THR A 500 15.61 21.69 -11.54
C THR A 500 14.91 20.62 -10.70
N LEU A 501 15.06 19.35 -11.09
CA LEU A 501 14.46 18.25 -10.32
C LEU A 501 15.14 18.05 -8.95
N ARG A 502 16.47 18.18 -8.87
CA ARG A 502 17.22 18.06 -7.62
C ARG A 502 16.88 19.16 -6.61
N ALA A 503 16.55 20.36 -7.08
CA ALA A 503 16.10 21.46 -6.22
C ALA A 503 14.81 21.15 -5.44
N MET A 504 14.04 20.14 -5.88
CA MET A 504 12.85 19.67 -5.17
C MET A 504 13.14 18.68 -4.04
N LEU A 505 14.38 18.25 -3.85
CA LEU A 505 14.72 17.38 -2.72
C LEU A 505 14.48 18.12 -1.40
N PRO A 506 13.84 17.49 -0.41
CA PRO A 506 13.75 18.06 0.94
C PRO A 506 15.16 18.41 1.47
N GLY A 507 15.38 19.66 1.85
CA GLY A 507 16.69 20.16 2.28
C GLY A 507 17.65 20.58 1.17
N GLY A 508 17.22 20.63 -0.11
CA GLY A 508 18.07 20.96 -1.26
C GLY A 508 18.37 22.44 -1.49
N GLY A 509 18.00 23.34 -0.61
CA GLY A 509 18.17 24.79 -0.73
C GLY A 509 19.42 25.41 -0.08
N ALA A 510 20.30 24.63 0.54
CA ALA A 510 21.57 25.14 1.12
C ALA A 510 22.73 24.22 0.72
N GLY A 511 23.67 24.78 -0.03
CA GLY A 511 25.00 24.34 -0.40
C GLY A 511 25.46 22.95 0.05
N ALA A 512 25.43 22.00 -0.88
CA ALA A 512 26.23 20.78 -0.72
C ALA A 512 27.53 21.00 -1.48
N ASP A 513 28.50 21.59 -0.83
CA ASP A 513 29.91 21.39 -1.15
C ASP A 513 30.24 19.90 -0.94
N ALA A 514 30.84 19.32 -1.95
CA ALA A 514 31.23 17.94 -1.99
C ALA A 514 32.22 17.63 -0.86
N GLU A 515 31.86 16.77 0.08
CA GLU A 515 32.86 15.99 0.79
C GLU A 515 33.33 14.84 -0.13
N GLU A 516 34.50 15.01 -0.70
CA GLU A 516 35.25 13.93 -1.32
C GLU A 516 35.54 12.83 -0.29
N PRO A 517 35.36 11.56 -0.62
CA PRO A 517 35.87 10.49 0.23
C PRO A 517 37.40 10.48 0.09
N THR A 518 38.10 10.87 1.13
CA THR A 518 39.56 10.72 1.26
C THR A 518 39.92 9.25 1.15
N GLY A 519 40.45 8.90 -0.02
CA GLY A 519 41.03 7.59 -0.27
C GLY A 519 42.33 7.43 0.50
N ASP A 520 42.35 6.51 1.43
CA ASP A 520 43.58 5.96 1.97
C ASP A 520 44.08 4.85 1.02
N ARG A 521 45.14 5.20 0.25
CA ARG A 521 45.94 4.23 -0.49
C ARG A 521 47.14 3.84 0.38
N GLY A 522 47.00 2.73 1.10
CA GLY A 522 48.12 2.05 1.72
C GLY A 522 48.29 0.65 1.14
N GLY A 523 49.25 0.49 0.25
CA GLY A 523 49.56 -0.77 -0.39
C GLY A 523 50.32 -1.74 0.50
N ALA A 524 50.25 -3.00 0.15
CA ALA A 524 51.38 -3.95 0.08
C ALA A 524 50.90 -5.29 -0.50
N ALA A 525 51.53 -5.65 -1.57
CA ALA A 525 51.51 -6.99 -2.17
C ALA A 525 52.27 -7.97 -1.28
N THR A 526 51.83 -9.24 -1.26
CA THR A 526 52.65 -10.48 -1.36
C THR A 526 51.73 -11.69 -1.44
N SER A 527 51.70 -12.33 -2.53
CA SER A 527 52.12 -13.66 -3.01
C SER A 527 51.68 -14.89 -2.21
N ALA A 528 51.08 -15.81 -2.97
CA ALA A 528 51.20 -17.28 -2.99
C ALA A 528 50.81 -18.07 -1.74
N ASP A 529 50.02 -19.08 -1.80
CA ASP A 529 50.24 -20.39 -2.37
C ASP A 529 49.10 -21.36 -2.02
N GLU A 530 48.93 -22.28 -2.90
CA GLU A 530 48.13 -23.53 -2.89
C GLU A 530 47.88 -24.26 -1.57
N ARG A 531 46.78 -24.96 -1.55
CA ARG A 531 46.54 -26.43 -1.38
C ARG A 531 45.28 -26.73 -0.56
N THR A 532 44.32 -27.31 -1.20
CA THR A 532 43.86 -28.72 -1.18
C THR A 532 43.30 -29.29 0.11
N THR A 533 42.08 -29.84 -0.05
CA THR A 533 41.44 -31.01 0.61
C THR A 533 40.96 -30.90 2.07
N ARG A 534 39.68 -30.96 2.29
CA ARG A 534 38.81 -32.11 2.60
C ARG A 534 37.36 -31.68 2.74
#